data_1f8c8b83e5941bb6ead5000b49a78f80
#
_entry.id   1f8c8b83e5941bb6ead5000b49a78f80
#
_cell.length_a   1.000
_cell.length_b   1.000
_cell.length_c   1.000
_cell.angle_alpha   90.00
_cell.angle_beta   90.00
_cell.angle_gamma   90.00
#
_symmetry.space_group_name_H-M   'P 1'
#
loop_
_entity.id
_entity.type
_entity.pdbx_description
1 polymer ?
#
loop_
_entity_poly.entity_id
_entity_poly.type
_entity_poly.pdbx_seq_one_letter_code
_entity_poly.pdbx_strand_id
1 'polypeptide(L)'
;MRRICETAAIEPETLYGKIDFIHRQCEVFSAKFERLLVDGLSLERLYLSVDRQEYVLNWGSQLDRRNVKLTAIGTAEHRTGYVFGMHLNFDPKPDPEEIEREAVDNGDYELPPAFRRHARYWLQRDRQTIEYLENRVSAHQKADTLGGALGQEYLSRLADAKRAIGARDADAIATLEDEPNEVGTTWRRPPIGMQVRVEYVMLAHFFYLKRLLTGVGKIRFFLDQEPGIAGACFAAFRDEVRERRLEAFHVSINKDFTVDEKKLAKAGGELKLAALQRKEPTLERSAAVTRILAETIEQERRKAGHELFWV
;
A
#
# COMPACT_ATOMS: atom_id res chain seq x y z
N MET A 1 22.99 -2.31 -2.15
CA MET A 1 23.89 -2.98 -1.19
C MET A 1 25.36 -2.86 -1.61
N ARG A 2 25.79 -3.35 -2.79
CA ARG A 2 27.20 -3.29 -3.25
C ARG A 2 27.82 -1.89 -3.13
N ARG A 3 27.15 -0.84 -3.63
CA ARG A 3 27.64 0.56 -3.52
C ARG A 3 27.85 1.04 -2.08
N ILE A 4 27.00 0.59 -1.14
CA ILE A 4 27.16 0.95 0.28
C ILE A 4 28.42 0.30 0.84
N CYS A 5 28.65 -0.98 0.54
CA CYS A 5 29.84 -1.68 0.98
C CYS A 5 31.12 -1.03 0.41
N GLU A 6 31.10 -0.70 -0.88
CA GLU A 6 32.24 -0.04 -1.55
C GLU A 6 32.50 1.37 -0.98
N THR A 7 31.45 2.16 -0.75
CA THR A 7 31.59 3.55 -0.22
C THR A 7 32.02 3.57 1.24
N ALA A 8 31.50 2.64 2.05
CA ALA A 8 31.77 2.58 3.48
C ALA A 8 33.01 1.69 3.81
N ALA A 9 33.61 1.05 2.80
CA ALA A 9 34.71 0.09 2.95
C ALA A 9 34.41 -1.01 4.00
N ILE A 10 33.18 -1.56 3.95
CA ILE A 10 32.74 -2.63 4.85
C ILE A 10 32.38 -3.89 4.08
N GLU A 11 32.54 -5.04 4.72
CA GLU A 11 32.12 -6.31 4.16
C GLU A 11 30.58 -6.44 4.16
N PRO A 12 29.99 -7.16 3.16
CA PRO A 12 28.55 -7.38 3.08
C PRO A 12 27.94 -7.97 4.37
N GLU A 13 28.62 -8.91 5.01
CA GLU A 13 28.17 -9.52 6.26
C GLU A 13 28.05 -8.50 7.39
N THR A 14 29.02 -7.57 7.48
CA THR A 14 28.98 -6.47 8.44
C THR A 14 27.78 -5.56 8.17
N LEU A 15 27.48 -5.26 6.90
CA LEU A 15 26.32 -4.46 6.52
C LEU A 15 25.00 -5.14 6.94
N TYR A 16 24.85 -6.43 6.62
CA TYR A 16 23.66 -7.18 7.02
C TYR A 16 23.50 -7.27 8.54
N GLY A 17 24.58 -7.51 9.27
CA GLY A 17 24.56 -7.50 10.73
C GLY A 17 24.12 -6.14 11.33
N LYS A 18 24.51 -5.01 10.68
CA LYS A 18 24.06 -3.67 11.07
C LYS A 18 22.57 -3.46 10.75
N ILE A 19 22.09 -3.94 9.61
CA ILE A 19 20.67 -3.87 9.24
C ILE A 19 19.82 -4.66 10.25
N ASP A 20 20.23 -5.88 10.60
CA ASP A 20 19.55 -6.68 11.61
C ASP A 20 19.53 -6.01 12.98
N PHE A 21 20.64 -5.41 13.38
CA PHE A 21 20.71 -4.67 14.63
C PHE A 21 19.74 -3.48 14.64
N ILE A 22 19.75 -2.67 13.58
CA ILE A 22 18.85 -1.51 13.45
C ILE A 22 17.39 -1.98 13.44
N HIS A 23 17.07 -3.04 12.71
CA HIS A 23 15.73 -3.62 12.67
C HIS A 23 15.24 -3.98 14.07
N ARG A 24 16.02 -4.74 14.85
CA ARG A 24 15.67 -5.10 16.23
C ARG A 24 15.50 -3.86 17.12
N GLN A 25 16.35 -2.82 16.97
CA GLN A 25 16.19 -1.60 17.73
C GLN A 25 14.89 -0.87 17.37
N CYS A 26 14.53 -0.82 16.08
CA CYS A 26 13.25 -0.24 15.63
C CYS A 26 12.07 -1.01 16.20
N GLU A 27 12.10 -2.34 16.21
CA GLU A 27 11.03 -3.17 16.79
C GLU A 27 10.85 -2.89 18.30
N VAL A 28 11.95 -2.84 19.05
CA VAL A 28 11.90 -2.52 20.50
C VAL A 28 11.39 -1.11 20.73
N PHE A 29 11.84 -0.15 19.92
CA PHE A 29 11.40 1.23 19.99
C PHE A 29 9.89 1.34 19.74
N SER A 30 9.41 0.76 18.62
CA SER A 30 8.00 0.77 18.25
C SER A 30 7.14 0.09 19.33
N ALA A 31 7.54 -1.09 19.79
CA ALA A 31 6.81 -1.81 20.84
C ALA A 31 6.67 -1.00 22.14
N LYS A 32 7.68 -0.22 22.49
CA LYS A 32 7.66 0.63 23.70
C LYS A 32 6.83 1.90 23.50
N PHE A 33 7.09 2.64 22.42
CA PHE A 33 6.48 3.96 22.23
C PHE A 33 5.07 3.89 21.67
N GLU A 34 4.76 2.94 20.82
CA GLU A 34 3.40 2.74 20.32
C GLU A 34 2.44 2.28 21.43
N ARG A 35 2.95 1.53 22.42
CA ARG A 35 2.16 1.21 23.61
C ARG A 35 1.80 2.49 24.42
N LEU A 36 2.71 3.44 24.53
CA LEU A 36 2.44 4.72 25.19
C LEU A 36 1.40 5.56 24.42
N LEU A 37 1.35 5.43 23.09
CA LEU A 37 0.31 6.07 22.27
C LEU A 37 -1.07 5.52 22.59
N VAL A 38 -1.18 4.22 22.80
CA VAL A 38 -2.47 3.57 23.16
C VAL A 38 -2.92 4.01 24.54
N ASP A 39 -1.99 4.15 25.50
CA ASP A 39 -2.30 4.37 26.91
C ASP A 39 -2.52 5.84 27.28
N GLY A 40 -2.11 6.80 26.44
CA GLY A 40 -2.09 8.18 26.91
C GLY A 40 -2.12 9.30 25.86
N LEU A 41 -2.24 9.01 24.59
CA LEU A 41 -2.25 10.06 23.58
C LEU A 41 -3.63 10.73 23.51
N SER A 42 -3.73 11.95 24.07
CA SER A 42 -4.87 12.82 23.87
C SER A 42 -4.51 13.91 22.86
N LEU A 43 -4.80 13.68 21.58
CA LEU A 43 -4.62 14.66 20.51
C LEU A 43 -5.99 15.13 20.02
N GLU A 44 -6.13 16.44 19.85
CA GLU A 44 -7.36 17.00 19.29
C GLU A 44 -7.56 16.59 17.84
N ARG A 45 -6.48 16.61 17.04
CA ARG A 45 -6.52 16.30 15.61
C ARG A 45 -5.23 15.63 15.16
N LEU A 46 -5.37 14.73 14.17
CA LEU A 46 -4.25 14.06 13.53
C LEU A 46 -4.45 14.00 12.01
N TYR A 47 -3.38 14.27 11.27
CA TYR A 47 -3.36 14.28 9.80
C TYR A 47 -2.42 13.18 9.31
N LEU A 48 -2.97 12.22 8.58
CA LEU A 48 -2.28 10.99 8.19
C LEU A 48 -2.31 10.82 6.68
N SER A 49 -1.14 10.61 6.09
CA SER A 49 -1.01 10.20 4.70
C SER A 49 -0.82 8.70 4.63
N VAL A 50 -1.58 8.05 3.78
CA VAL A 50 -1.52 6.60 3.55
C VAL A 50 -1.12 6.35 2.12
N ASP A 51 -0.10 5.54 1.94
CA ASP A 51 0.43 5.16 0.63
C ASP A 51 0.69 3.67 0.56
N ARG A 52 0.62 3.13 -0.64
CA ARG A 52 0.95 1.75 -0.96
C ARG A 52 2.15 1.72 -1.91
N GLN A 53 3.14 0.93 -1.58
CA GLN A 53 4.35 0.80 -2.37
C GLN A 53 4.57 -0.64 -2.82
N GLU A 54 5.01 -0.80 -4.06
CA GLU A 54 5.39 -2.08 -4.61
C GLU A 54 6.90 -2.26 -4.57
N TYR A 55 7.33 -3.44 -4.14
CA TYR A 55 8.73 -3.84 -4.07
C TYR A 55 8.97 -5.04 -4.97
N VAL A 56 9.93 -4.90 -5.86
CA VAL A 56 10.38 -5.96 -6.75
C VAL A 56 11.69 -6.51 -6.19
N LEU A 57 11.66 -7.76 -5.76
CA LEU A 57 12.78 -8.42 -5.12
C LEU A 57 13.26 -9.59 -5.97
N ASN A 58 14.51 -9.59 -6.34
CA ASN A 58 15.17 -10.80 -6.83
C ASN A 58 15.59 -11.65 -5.62
N TRP A 59 14.73 -12.57 -5.23
CA TRP A 59 14.90 -13.41 -4.05
C TRP A 59 15.41 -14.82 -4.41
N GLY A 60 16.00 -14.92 -5.58
CA GLY A 60 16.39 -16.18 -6.14
C GLY A 60 17.88 -16.49 -6.08
N SER A 61 18.19 -17.68 -6.57
CA SER A 61 19.54 -18.08 -6.91
C SER A 61 19.96 -17.48 -8.26
N GLN A 62 21.23 -17.59 -8.63
CA GLN A 62 21.72 -17.18 -9.95
C GLN A 62 21.03 -17.94 -11.10
N LEU A 63 20.46 -19.12 -10.80
CA LEU A 63 19.75 -19.98 -11.76
C LEU A 63 18.28 -19.58 -11.97
N ASP A 64 17.65 -18.97 -10.95
CA ASP A 64 16.28 -18.49 -11.04
C ASP A 64 16.23 -16.98 -10.75
N ARG A 65 16.20 -16.18 -11.82
CA ARG A 65 16.22 -14.72 -11.76
C ARG A 65 14.82 -14.08 -11.72
N ARG A 66 13.76 -14.90 -11.62
CA ARG A 66 12.40 -14.38 -11.51
C ARG A 66 12.26 -13.54 -10.25
N ASN A 67 11.52 -12.48 -10.34
CA ASN A 67 11.31 -11.56 -9.24
C ASN A 67 10.11 -11.97 -8.38
N VAL A 68 10.15 -11.60 -7.10
CA VAL A 68 9.00 -11.62 -6.20
C VAL A 68 8.51 -10.18 -6.07
N LYS A 69 7.24 -9.96 -6.34
CA LYS A 69 6.58 -8.66 -6.13
C LYS A 69 5.89 -8.67 -4.78
N LEU A 70 6.27 -7.75 -3.91
CA LEU A 70 5.62 -7.53 -2.62
C LEU A 70 5.02 -6.12 -2.58
N THR A 71 3.92 -6.01 -1.87
CA THR A 71 3.23 -4.74 -1.67
C THR A 71 3.26 -4.38 -0.19
N ALA A 72 3.63 -3.15 0.12
CA ALA A 72 3.55 -2.60 1.47
C ALA A 72 2.52 -1.48 1.54
N ILE A 73 1.84 -1.37 2.66
CA ILE A 73 1.04 -0.21 3.01
C ILE A 73 1.66 0.48 4.22
N GLY A 74 1.80 1.80 4.15
CA GLY A 74 2.37 2.61 5.21
C GLY A 74 1.51 3.84 5.52
N THR A 75 1.61 4.31 6.75
CA THR A 75 0.94 5.55 7.19
C THR A 75 1.92 6.44 7.93
N ALA A 76 2.00 7.69 7.50
CA ALA A 76 2.84 8.71 8.14
C ALA A 76 2.01 9.89 8.63
N GLU A 77 2.36 10.41 9.81
CA GLU A 77 1.79 11.64 10.33
C GLU A 77 2.42 12.84 9.63
N HIS A 78 1.58 13.77 9.16
CA HIS A 78 2.01 14.85 8.28
C HIS A 78 2.94 15.87 8.95
N ARG A 79 2.72 16.17 10.22
CA ARG A 79 3.45 17.22 10.94
C ARG A 79 4.86 16.78 11.35
N THR A 80 4.98 15.56 11.87
CA THR A 80 6.23 15.03 12.44
C THR A 80 6.98 14.13 11.48
N GLY A 81 6.30 13.59 10.45
CA GLY A 81 6.82 12.53 9.59
C GLY A 81 6.90 11.17 10.31
N TYR A 82 6.29 11.02 11.49
CA TYR A 82 6.29 9.75 12.19
C TYR A 82 5.53 8.69 11.39
N VAL A 83 6.15 7.54 11.18
CA VAL A 83 5.55 6.41 10.48
C VAL A 83 4.93 5.46 11.49
N PHE A 84 3.60 5.36 11.48
CA PHE A 84 2.83 4.50 12.39
C PHE A 84 2.88 3.02 12.04
N GLY A 85 3.55 2.66 11.00
CA GLY A 85 3.74 1.28 10.59
C GLY A 85 3.81 1.15 9.08
N MET A 86 4.50 0.11 8.66
CA MET A 86 4.62 -0.31 7.28
C MET A 86 4.48 -1.81 7.22
N HIS A 87 3.39 -2.29 6.63
CA HIS A 87 3.04 -3.70 6.62
C HIS A 87 3.17 -4.26 5.21
N LEU A 88 3.95 -5.34 5.09
CA LEU A 88 4.15 -6.06 3.84
C LEU A 88 3.09 -7.16 3.67
N ASN A 89 2.74 -7.44 2.43
CA ASN A 89 1.89 -8.57 2.09
C ASN A 89 2.66 -9.91 2.10
N PHE A 90 3.43 -10.13 3.16
CA PHE A 90 4.29 -11.30 3.31
C PHE A 90 4.27 -11.81 4.77
N ASP A 91 4.05 -13.12 4.92
CA ASP A 91 4.14 -13.82 6.19
C ASP A 91 5.30 -14.82 6.12
N PRO A 92 6.38 -14.64 6.89
CA PRO A 92 7.55 -15.50 6.84
C PRO A 92 7.37 -16.85 7.57
N LYS A 93 6.30 -17.01 8.35
CA LYS A 93 6.15 -18.13 9.29
C LYS A 93 5.64 -19.42 8.66
N PRO A 94 4.59 -19.39 7.79
CA PRO A 94 4.01 -20.62 7.29
C PRO A 94 4.95 -21.33 6.29
N ASP A 95 4.91 -22.64 6.32
CA ASP A 95 5.49 -23.46 5.27
C ASP A 95 4.53 -23.47 4.06
N PRO A 96 4.96 -23.03 2.87
CA PRO A 96 4.11 -23.02 1.69
C PRO A 96 3.56 -24.40 1.29
N GLU A 97 4.37 -25.46 1.48
CA GLU A 97 3.96 -26.82 1.10
C GLU A 97 2.92 -27.37 2.07
N GLU A 98 3.02 -27.03 3.33
CA GLU A 98 2.03 -27.40 4.34
C GLU A 98 0.70 -26.70 4.08
N ILE A 99 0.72 -25.38 3.81
CA ILE A 99 -0.48 -24.60 3.50
C ILE A 99 -1.17 -25.13 2.23
N GLU A 100 -0.43 -25.44 1.18
CA GLU A 100 -1.01 -25.99 -0.06
C GLU A 100 -1.65 -27.36 0.18
N ARG A 101 -1.01 -28.22 0.95
CA ARG A 101 -1.55 -29.54 1.33
C ARG A 101 -2.84 -29.38 2.12
N GLU A 102 -2.82 -28.54 3.17
CA GLU A 102 -4.01 -28.24 3.96
C GLU A 102 -5.14 -27.64 3.11
N ALA A 103 -4.83 -26.77 2.14
CA ALA A 103 -5.81 -26.17 1.25
C ALA A 103 -6.51 -27.22 0.36
N VAL A 104 -5.77 -28.23 -0.09
CA VAL A 104 -6.34 -29.37 -0.82
C VAL A 104 -7.20 -30.24 0.10
N ASP A 105 -6.68 -30.61 1.27
CA ASP A 105 -7.36 -31.49 2.21
C ASP A 105 -8.67 -30.89 2.77
N ASN A 106 -8.69 -29.55 2.94
CA ASN A 106 -9.88 -28.82 3.39
C ASN A 106 -10.84 -28.45 2.24
N GLY A 107 -10.50 -28.69 0.98
CA GLY A 107 -11.30 -28.31 -0.18
C GLY A 107 -11.35 -26.80 -0.43
N ASP A 108 -10.34 -26.04 -0.02
CA ASP A 108 -10.31 -24.58 -0.19
C ASP A 108 -10.50 -24.17 -1.64
N TYR A 109 -9.99 -24.95 -2.59
CA TYR A 109 -10.10 -24.64 -4.02
C TYR A 109 -11.51 -24.77 -4.59
N GLU A 110 -12.39 -25.49 -3.92
CA GLU A 110 -13.81 -25.66 -4.28
C GLU A 110 -14.71 -24.63 -3.59
N LEU A 111 -14.16 -23.88 -2.61
CA LEU A 111 -14.90 -22.90 -1.84
C LEU A 111 -14.70 -21.47 -2.41
N PRO A 112 -15.74 -20.63 -2.36
CA PRO A 112 -15.56 -19.21 -2.59
C PRO A 112 -14.52 -18.62 -1.61
N PRO A 113 -13.69 -17.66 -2.01
CA PRO A 113 -12.54 -17.19 -1.23
C PRO A 113 -12.86 -16.79 0.21
N ALA A 114 -14.01 -16.18 0.45
CA ALA A 114 -14.44 -15.76 1.79
C ALA A 114 -14.68 -16.93 2.78
N PHE A 115 -14.86 -18.15 2.28
CA PHE A 115 -15.14 -19.35 3.08
C PHE A 115 -13.95 -20.28 3.19
N ARG A 116 -12.83 -19.96 2.56
CA ARG A 116 -11.59 -20.73 2.60
C ARG A 116 -10.91 -20.62 3.97
N ARG A 117 -10.36 -21.71 4.45
CA ARG A 117 -9.53 -21.71 5.66
C ARG A 117 -8.30 -20.81 5.48
N HIS A 118 -7.67 -20.90 4.31
CA HIS A 118 -6.47 -20.12 3.96
C HIS A 118 -6.78 -18.89 3.10
N ALA A 119 -7.97 -18.29 3.26
CA ALA A 119 -8.45 -17.15 2.49
C ALA A 119 -7.47 -15.96 2.39
N ARG A 120 -6.64 -15.76 3.42
CA ARG A 120 -5.67 -14.64 3.47
C ARG A 120 -4.45 -14.83 2.58
N TYR A 121 -4.17 -16.08 2.16
CA TYR A 121 -2.98 -16.37 1.37
C TYR A 121 -3.27 -16.50 -0.13
N TRP A 122 -2.28 -16.17 -0.92
CA TRP A 122 -2.25 -16.51 -2.33
C TRP A 122 -1.89 -17.99 -2.48
N LEU A 123 -2.89 -18.82 -2.69
CA LEU A 123 -2.72 -20.24 -2.99
C LEU A 123 -2.14 -20.45 -4.38
N GLN A 124 -1.33 -21.49 -4.55
CA GLN A 124 -0.54 -21.70 -5.75
C GLN A 124 -1.37 -21.84 -7.03
N ARG A 125 -2.47 -22.62 -6.98
CA ARG A 125 -3.34 -22.84 -8.13
C ARG A 125 -4.02 -21.54 -8.60
N ASP A 126 -4.52 -20.75 -7.65
CA ASP A 126 -5.14 -19.46 -7.97
C ASP A 126 -4.13 -18.52 -8.63
N ARG A 127 -2.94 -18.43 -8.04
CA ARG A 127 -1.86 -17.60 -8.56
C ARG A 127 -1.43 -18.03 -9.96
N GLN A 128 -1.21 -19.32 -10.17
CA GLN A 128 -0.82 -19.85 -11.49
C GLN A 128 -1.89 -19.59 -12.55
N THR A 129 -3.16 -19.67 -12.19
CA THR A 129 -4.28 -19.36 -13.09
C THR A 129 -4.25 -17.90 -13.53
N ILE A 130 -4.11 -16.98 -12.58
CA ILE A 130 -4.04 -15.54 -12.89
C ILE A 130 -2.79 -15.24 -13.73
N GLU A 131 -1.62 -15.68 -13.29
CA GLU A 131 -0.35 -15.47 -13.99
C GLU A 131 -0.39 -15.98 -15.44
N TYR A 132 -0.95 -17.17 -15.66
CA TYR A 132 -1.12 -17.71 -16.99
C TYR A 132 -1.98 -16.80 -17.87
N LEU A 133 -3.13 -16.36 -17.36
CA LEU A 133 -4.06 -15.53 -18.11
C LEU A 133 -3.51 -14.12 -18.37
N GLU A 134 -2.85 -13.51 -17.38
CA GLU A 134 -2.19 -12.20 -17.52
C GLU A 134 -1.07 -12.26 -18.57
N ASN A 135 -0.26 -13.31 -18.57
CA ASN A 135 0.77 -13.51 -19.59
C ASN A 135 0.17 -13.63 -21.00
N ARG A 136 -0.99 -14.30 -21.16
CA ARG A 136 -1.69 -14.40 -22.45
C ARG A 136 -2.24 -13.06 -22.90
N VAL A 137 -2.88 -12.31 -22.02
CA VAL A 137 -3.37 -10.95 -22.30
C VAL A 137 -2.22 -10.04 -22.72
N SER A 138 -1.12 -10.03 -21.96
CA SER A 138 0.07 -9.24 -22.28
C SER A 138 0.71 -9.62 -23.63
N ALA A 139 0.75 -10.91 -23.96
CA ALA A 139 1.24 -11.34 -25.26
C ALA A 139 0.39 -10.81 -26.42
N HIS A 140 -0.95 -10.87 -26.30
CA HIS A 140 -1.87 -10.30 -27.30
C HIS A 140 -1.78 -8.77 -27.37
N GLN A 141 -1.56 -8.10 -26.27
CA GLN A 141 -1.36 -6.65 -26.22
C GLN A 141 -0.07 -6.25 -26.96
N LYS A 142 1.05 -6.92 -26.68
CA LYS A 142 2.33 -6.68 -27.38
C LYS A 142 2.27 -6.96 -28.89
N ALA A 143 1.46 -7.93 -29.29
CA ALA A 143 1.25 -8.28 -30.68
C ALA A 143 0.17 -7.41 -31.39
N ASP A 144 -0.40 -6.42 -30.70
CA ASP A 144 -1.53 -5.60 -31.17
C ASP A 144 -2.76 -6.42 -31.67
N THR A 145 -2.96 -7.58 -31.05
CA THR A 145 -4.05 -8.51 -31.37
C THR A 145 -5.09 -8.62 -30.27
N LEU A 146 -5.03 -7.75 -29.26
CA LEU A 146 -5.92 -7.78 -28.09
C LEU A 146 -7.40 -7.55 -28.48
N GLY A 147 -7.67 -6.76 -29.54
CA GLY A 147 -9.01 -6.54 -30.09
C GLY A 147 -9.58 -7.73 -30.87
N GLY A 148 -8.77 -8.74 -31.22
CA GLY A 148 -9.21 -9.95 -31.90
C GLY A 148 -9.94 -10.92 -30.97
N ALA A 149 -10.63 -11.90 -31.56
CA ALA A 149 -11.47 -12.87 -30.84
C ALA A 149 -10.74 -13.58 -29.69
N LEU A 150 -9.50 -14.05 -29.91
CA LEU A 150 -8.70 -14.74 -28.93
C LEU A 150 -8.23 -13.78 -27.80
N GLY A 151 -7.84 -12.54 -28.15
CA GLY A 151 -7.45 -11.53 -27.16
C GLY A 151 -8.61 -11.19 -26.22
N GLN A 152 -9.79 -10.99 -26.77
CA GLN A 152 -11.02 -10.74 -26.00
C GLN A 152 -11.43 -11.95 -25.13
N GLU A 153 -11.25 -13.18 -25.66
CA GLU A 153 -11.49 -14.39 -24.89
C GLU A 153 -10.58 -14.45 -23.64
N TYR A 154 -9.27 -14.19 -23.79
CA TYR A 154 -8.35 -14.18 -22.63
C TYR A 154 -8.66 -13.07 -21.65
N LEU A 155 -9.06 -11.88 -22.12
CA LEU A 155 -9.52 -10.80 -21.23
C LEU A 155 -10.75 -11.20 -20.43
N SER A 156 -11.75 -11.81 -21.07
CA SER A 156 -12.95 -12.30 -20.38
C SER A 156 -12.59 -13.37 -19.35
N ARG A 157 -11.79 -14.37 -19.75
CA ARG A 157 -11.35 -15.44 -18.85
C ARG A 157 -10.54 -14.91 -17.64
N LEU A 158 -9.70 -13.90 -17.87
CA LEU A 158 -8.96 -13.27 -16.78
C LEU A 158 -9.89 -12.54 -15.81
N ALA A 159 -10.87 -11.80 -16.33
CA ALA A 159 -11.86 -11.12 -15.48
C ALA A 159 -12.71 -12.12 -14.68
N ASP A 160 -13.11 -13.23 -15.31
CA ASP A 160 -13.89 -14.28 -14.64
C ASP A 160 -13.04 -15.00 -13.56
N ALA A 161 -11.79 -15.33 -13.87
CA ALA A 161 -10.88 -15.95 -12.92
C ALA A 161 -10.61 -15.03 -11.72
N LYS A 162 -10.29 -13.74 -11.96
CA LYS A 162 -10.11 -12.74 -10.90
C LYS A 162 -11.35 -12.66 -10.00
N ARG A 163 -12.53 -12.64 -10.60
CA ARG A 163 -13.80 -12.61 -9.85
C ARG A 163 -14.01 -13.88 -9.04
N ALA A 164 -13.77 -15.05 -9.63
CA ALA A 164 -13.96 -16.34 -8.97
C ALA A 164 -13.06 -16.54 -7.76
N ILE A 165 -11.81 -16.10 -7.83
CA ILE A 165 -10.84 -16.21 -6.73
C ILE A 165 -10.82 -14.97 -5.82
N GLY A 166 -11.72 -13.99 -6.04
CA GLY A 166 -11.79 -12.76 -5.26
C GLY A 166 -10.56 -11.86 -5.40
N ALA A 167 -9.78 -12.02 -6.48
CA ALA A 167 -8.66 -11.14 -6.76
C ALA A 167 -9.18 -9.75 -7.13
N ARG A 168 -8.58 -8.72 -6.55
CA ARG A 168 -8.87 -7.32 -6.85
C ARG A 168 -7.70 -6.70 -7.63
N ASP A 169 -7.92 -5.53 -8.20
CA ASP A 169 -6.86 -4.82 -8.94
C ASP A 169 -5.62 -4.54 -8.06
N ALA A 170 -5.85 -4.38 -6.73
CA ALA A 170 -4.78 -4.25 -5.75
C ALA A 170 -3.87 -5.49 -5.64
N ASP A 171 -4.38 -6.66 -6.03
CA ASP A 171 -3.65 -7.93 -6.05
C ASP A 171 -3.07 -8.27 -7.43
N ALA A 172 -3.06 -7.32 -8.36
CA ALA A 172 -2.49 -7.56 -9.69
C ALA A 172 -1.06 -8.10 -9.56
N ILE A 173 -0.83 -9.26 -10.16
CA ILE A 173 0.48 -9.94 -10.12
C ILE A 173 1.43 -9.31 -11.14
N ALA A 174 0.87 -8.80 -12.24
CA ALA A 174 1.56 -7.96 -13.21
C ALA A 174 0.62 -6.80 -13.57
N THR A 175 1.08 -5.57 -13.46
CA THR A 175 0.35 -4.44 -14.02
C THR A 175 0.67 -4.35 -15.49
N LEU A 176 -0.36 -4.12 -16.32
CA LEU A 176 -0.21 -3.90 -17.76
C LEU A 176 0.60 -2.61 -18.06
N GLU A 177 0.86 -1.81 -17.04
CA GLU A 177 1.61 -0.55 -17.10
C GLU A 177 3.10 -0.68 -16.79
N ASP A 178 3.58 -1.84 -16.33
CA ASP A 178 5.01 -2.07 -16.17
C ASP A 178 5.66 -1.99 -17.55
N GLU A 179 6.51 -0.97 -17.75
CA GLU A 179 7.19 -0.70 -19.01
C GLU A 179 7.77 -1.97 -19.62
N PRO A 180 7.76 -2.10 -20.96
CA PRO A 180 8.20 -3.29 -21.66
C PRO A 180 9.73 -3.44 -21.66
N ASN A 181 10.34 -3.33 -20.51
CA ASN A 181 11.76 -3.58 -20.32
C ASN A 181 11.95 -4.96 -19.74
N GLU A 182 12.33 -5.83 -20.65
CA GLU A 182 12.82 -7.19 -20.49
C GLU A 182 11.77 -8.29 -20.70
N VAL A 183 11.88 -8.83 -21.89
CA VAL A 183 11.36 -10.13 -22.28
C VAL A 183 11.72 -11.16 -21.20
N GLY A 184 10.74 -11.67 -20.47
CA GLY A 184 10.90 -12.86 -19.64
C GLY A 184 10.88 -12.70 -18.13
N THR A 185 10.48 -11.58 -17.54
CA THR A 185 10.26 -11.50 -16.09
C THR A 185 8.96 -12.18 -15.69
N THR A 186 9.00 -13.49 -15.58
CA THR A 186 7.95 -14.22 -14.88
C THR A 186 8.11 -13.98 -13.38
N TRP A 187 7.05 -13.50 -12.75
CA TRP A 187 6.98 -13.36 -11.31
C TRP A 187 6.95 -14.75 -10.66
N ARG A 188 7.51 -14.87 -9.47
CA ARG A 188 7.44 -16.10 -8.70
C ARG A 188 6.92 -15.86 -7.29
N ARG A 189 6.43 -16.91 -6.65
CA ARG A 189 6.14 -16.88 -5.22
C ARG A 189 7.41 -16.69 -4.40
N PRO A 190 7.33 -16.14 -3.18
CA PRO A 190 8.44 -16.16 -2.24
C PRO A 190 8.98 -17.59 -2.06
N PRO A 191 10.30 -17.78 -1.94
CA PRO A 191 10.89 -19.11 -1.74
C PRO A 191 10.63 -19.70 -0.34
N ILE A 192 10.31 -18.83 0.60
CA ILE A 192 9.96 -19.16 2.00
C ILE A 192 8.74 -18.33 2.40
N GLY A 193 7.93 -18.82 3.33
CA GLY A 193 6.74 -18.12 3.77
C GLY A 193 5.66 -18.01 2.70
N MET A 194 4.63 -17.24 2.99
CA MET A 194 3.47 -17.08 2.11
C MET A 194 3.22 -15.61 1.78
N GLN A 195 2.79 -15.35 0.55
CA GLN A 195 2.28 -14.03 0.17
C GLN A 195 0.83 -13.89 0.65
N VAL A 196 0.58 -12.83 1.40
CA VAL A 196 -0.75 -12.46 1.88
C VAL A 196 -1.45 -11.63 0.80
N ARG A 197 -2.74 -11.79 0.63
CA ARG A 197 -3.55 -10.94 -0.26
C ARG A 197 -3.57 -9.50 0.26
N VAL A 198 -3.41 -8.55 -0.63
CA VAL A 198 -3.21 -7.14 -0.28
C VAL A 198 -4.38 -6.56 0.50
N GLU A 199 -5.63 -6.98 0.19
CA GLU A 199 -6.81 -6.53 0.93
C GLU A 199 -6.78 -6.88 2.42
N TYR A 200 -6.24 -8.05 2.77
CA TYR A 200 -6.09 -8.43 4.19
C TYR A 200 -5.03 -7.57 4.89
N VAL A 201 -3.95 -7.26 4.19
CA VAL A 201 -2.90 -6.39 4.75
C VAL A 201 -3.40 -4.97 4.94
N MET A 202 -4.10 -4.41 3.94
CA MET A 202 -4.71 -3.08 4.05
C MET A 202 -5.69 -3.00 5.22
N LEU A 203 -6.58 -3.99 5.33
CA LEU A 203 -7.56 -4.04 6.41
C LEU A 203 -6.88 -4.17 7.78
N ALA A 204 -5.90 -5.07 7.92
CA ALA A 204 -5.13 -5.26 9.14
C ALA A 204 -4.37 -3.99 9.53
N HIS A 205 -3.78 -3.28 8.55
CA HIS A 205 -3.10 -2.01 8.77
C HIS A 205 -4.03 -0.96 9.37
N PHE A 206 -5.23 -0.78 8.82
CA PHE A 206 -6.18 0.18 9.36
C PHE A 206 -6.75 -0.23 10.72
N PHE A 207 -6.96 -1.51 10.99
CA PHE A 207 -7.30 -1.98 12.35
C PHE A 207 -6.18 -1.74 13.36
N TYR A 208 -4.93 -1.93 12.94
CA TYR A 208 -3.77 -1.58 13.76
C TYR A 208 -3.76 -0.08 14.08
N LEU A 209 -3.95 0.79 13.07
CA LEU A 209 -4.06 2.23 13.28
C LEU A 209 -5.23 2.60 14.19
N LYS A 210 -6.41 1.99 14.01
CA LYS A 210 -7.57 2.21 14.89
C LYS A 210 -7.22 1.98 16.35
N ARG A 211 -6.49 0.91 16.63
CA ARG A 211 -6.03 0.59 17.98
C ARG A 211 -5.07 1.65 18.53
N LEU A 212 -4.11 2.11 17.72
CA LEU A 212 -3.14 3.12 18.16
C LEU A 212 -3.77 4.51 18.36
N LEU A 213 -4.79 4.83 17.59
CA LEU A 213 -5.35 6.17 17.51
C LEU A 213 -6.63 6.35 18.35
N THR A 214 -6.88 5.45 19.29
CA THR A 214 -8.09 5.47 20.12
C THR A 214 -8.30 6.79 20.87
N GLY A 215 -7.20 7.45 21.31
CA GLY A 215 -7.23 8.72 22.06
C GLY A 215 -7.30 9.98 21.20
N VAL A 216 -7.44 9.85 19.88
CA VAL A 216 -7.46 10.99 18.95
C VAL A 216 -8.89 11.49 18.74
N GLY A 217 -9.14 12.79 18.99
CA GLY A 217 -10.45 13.40 18.86
C GLY A 217 -10.96 13.43 17.42
N LYS A 218 -10.10 13.81 16.45
CA LYS A 218 -10.43 13.82 15.02
C LYS A 218 -9.26 13.36 14.17
N ILE A 219 -9.52 12.38 13.30
CA ILE A 219 -8.53 11.81 12.39
C ILE A 219 -8.88 12.25 10.95
N ARG A 220 -7.86 12.69 10.21
CA ARG A 220 -7.96 13.00 8.78
C ARG A 220 -6.97 12.18 8.00
N PHE A 221 -7.49 11.30 7.15
CA PHE A 221 -6.68 10.52 6.23
C PHE A 221 -6.61 11.17 4.85
N PHE A 222 -5.41 11.21 4.31
CA PHE A 222 -5.13 11.47 2.90
C PHE A 222 -4.73 10.16 2.26
N LEU A 223 -5.62 9.60 1.46
CA LEU A 223 -5.50 8.29 0.85
C LEU A 223 -5.12 8.43 -0.62
N ASP A 224 -4.20 7.63 -1.11
CA ASP A 224 -4.01 7.50 -2.55
C ASP A 224 -5.26 6.89 -3.20
N GLN A 225 -5.48 7.21 -4.48
CA GLN A 225 -6.62 6.70 -5.28
C GLN A 225 -6.46 5.24 -5.69
N GLU A 226 -5.60 4.51 -5.03
CA GLU A 226 -5.42 3.09 -5.31
C GLU A 226 -6.61 2.24 -4.82
N PRO A 227 -6.97 1.20 -5.59
CA PRO A 227 -8.09 0.33 -5.26
C PRO A 227 -7.94 -0.30 -3.86
N GLY A 228 -9.03 -0.31 -3.11
CA GLY A 228 -9.13 -1.01 -1.82
C GLY A 228 -8.70 -0.20 -0.59
N ILE A 229 -7.85 0.82 -0.71
CA ILE A 229 -7.37 1.60 0.46
C ILE A 229 -8.54 2.27 1.19
N ALA A 230 -9.39 3.00 0.46
CA ALA A 230 -10.55 3.68 1.06
C ALA A 230 -11.53 2.68 1.68
N GLY A 231 -11.81 1.57 0.99
CA GLY A 231 -12.68 0.51 1.50
C GLY A 231 -12.17 -0.09 2.81
N ALA A 232 -10.87 -0.37 2.91
CA ALA A 232 -10.24 -0.88 4.12
C ALA A 232 -10.27 0.15 5.27
N CYS A 233 -10.02 1.43 4.95
CA CYS A 233 -10.12 2.53 5.90
C CYS A 233 -11.54 2.62 6.50
N PHE A 234 -12.57 2.70 5.66
CA PHE A 234 -13.95 2.83 6.13
C PHE A 234 -14.46 1.57 6.84
N ALA A 235 -14.02 0.39 6.43
CA ALA A 235 -14.37 -0.84 7.13
C ALA A 235 -13.79 -0.87 8.55
N ALA A 236 -12.54 -0.47 8.73
CA ALA A 236 -11.90 -0.46 10.03
C ALA A 236 -12.43 0.67 10.95
N PHE A 237 -12.62 1.87 10.41
CA PHE A 237 -13.01 3.06 11.17
C PHE A 237 -14.49 3.42 11.05
N ARG A 238 -15.35 2.44 10.81
CA ARG A 238 -16.78 2.63 10.59
C ARG A 238 -17.46 3.49 11.67
N ASP A 239 -17.11 3.27 12.92
CA ASP A 239 -17.73 3.96 14.05
C ASP A 239 -17.27 5.42 14.13
N GLU A 240 -15.97 5.66 13.92
CA GLU A 240 -15.37 6.99 13.89
C GLU A 240 -15.93 7.85 12.73
N VAL A 241 -16.24 7.22 11.58
CA VAL A 241 -16.93 7.89 10.46
C VAL A 241 -18.35 8.29 10.88
N ARG A 242 -19.12 7.37 11.48
CA ARG A 242 -20.50 7.65 11.93
C ARG A 242 -20.55 8.74 13.00
N GLU A 243 -19.54 8.79 13.87
CA GLU A 243 -19.39 9.80 14.93
C GLU A 243 -18.77 11.11 14.42
N ARG A 244 -18.51 11.24 13.11
CA ARG A 244 -17.85 12.39 12.49
C ARG A 244 -16.46 12.71 13.05
N ARG A 245 -15.82 11.72 13.63
CA ARG A 245 -14.44 11.81 14.16
C ARG A 245 -13.40 11.44 13.12
N LEU A 246 -13.78 10.90 11.97
CA LEU A 246 -12.89 10.58 10.85
C LEU A 246 -13.37 11.25 9.58
N GLU A 247 -12.41 11.82 8.86
CA GLU A 247 -12.56 12.31 7.49
C GLU A 247 -11.46 11.67 6.63
N ALA A 248 -11.82 11.24 5.42
CA ALA A 248 -10.87 10.69 4.46
C ALA A 248 -10.96 11.45 3.14
N PHE A 249 -9.82 11.78 2.56
CA PHE A 249 -9.69 12.51 1.32
C PHE A 249 -8.85 11.71 0.35
N HIS A 250 -9.31 11.56 -0.88
CA HIS A 250 -8.49 11.04 -1.94
C HIS A 250 -7.50 12.10 -2.42
N VAL A 251 -6.24 11.72 -2.48
CA VAL A 251 -5.18 12.54 -3.03
C VAL A 251 -4.69 11.87 -4.30
N SER A 252 -4.77 12.57 -5.41
CA SER A 252 -4.16 12.12 -6.66
C SER A 252 -3.25 13.21 -7.20
N ILE A 253 -2.10 12.78 -7.68
CA ILE A 253 -1.28 13.64 -8.54
C ILE A 253 -1.86 13.49 -9.94
N ASN A 254 -2.30 14.60 -10.54
CA ASN A 254 -2.72 14.57 -11.93
C ASN A 254 -1.55 14.11 -12.80
N LYS A 255 -1.64 12.88 -13.32
CA LYS A 255 -0.59 12.26 -14.15
C LYS A 255 -0.44 13.01 -15.47
N ASP A 256 -1.51 13.67 -15.94
CA ASP A 256 -1.52 14.46 -17.18
C ASP A 256 -0.81 15.81 -17.06
N PHE A 257 -0.52 16.24 -15.83
CA PHE A 257 0.27 17.46 -15.63
C PHE A 257 1.68 17.28 -16.19
N THR A 258 2.05 18.21 -17.04
CA THR A 258 3.43 18.36 -17.52
C THR A 258 4.38 18.67 -16.36
N VAL A 259 5.66 18.46 -16.57
CA VAL A 259 6.69 18.79 -15.56
C VAL A 259 6.61 20.25 -15.12
N ASP A 260 6.26 21.15 -16.04
CA ASP A 260 6.19 22.59 -15.74
C ASP A 260 4.93 22.94 -14.95
N GLU A 261 3.79 22.33 -15.23
CA GLU A 261 2.57 22.47 -14.42
C GLU A 261 2.75 21.94 -13.00
N LYS A 262 3.45 20.81 -12.83
CA LYS A 262 3.82 20.29 -11.50
C LYS A 262 4.72 21.25 -10.73
N LYS A 263 5.71 21.86 -11.41
CA LYS A 263 6.57 22.89 -10.81
C LYS A 263 5.77 24.13 -10.42
N LEU A 264 4.84 24.57 -11.26
CA LEU A 264 3.98 25.74 -11.01
C LEU A 264 3.07 25.50 -9.80
N ALA A 265 2.44 24.33 -9.71
CA ALA A 265 1.60 23.96 -8.58
C ALA A 265 2.42 23.93 -7.26
N LYS A 266 3.62 23.36 -7.30
CA LYS A 266 4.54 23.36 -6.16
C LYS A 266 4.95 24.78 -5.75
N ALA A 267 5.31 25.62 -6.70
CA ALA A 267 5.66 27.01 -6.45
C ALA A 267 4.48 27.80 -5.84
N GLY A 268 3.25 27.56 -6.30
CA GLY A 268 2.04 28.14 -5.71
C GLY A 268 1.84 27.74 -4.24
N GLY A 269 2.09 26.48 -3.90
CA GLY A 269 2.08 26.01 -2.51
C GLY A 269 3.13 26.68 -1.63
N GLU A 270 4.36 26.80 -2.12
CA GLU A 270 5.45 27.49 -1.41
C GLU A 270 5.16 28.98 -1.21
N LEU A 271 4.54 29.65 -2.17
CA LEU A 271 4.11 31.05 -2.03
C LEU A 271 3.07 31.23 -0.92
N LYS A 272 2.07 30.34 -0.84
CA LYS A 272 1.07 30.35 0.24
C LYS A 272 1.74 30.16 1.60
N LEU A 273 2.66 29.22 1.68
CA LEU A 273 3.42 28.93 2.88
C LEU A 273 4.25 30.13 3.32
N ALA A 274 5.01 30.73 2.40
CA ALA A 274 5.81 31.92 2.67
C ALA A 274 4.94 33.13 3.10
N ALA A 275 3.76 33.29 2.50
CA ALA A 275 2.83 34.34 2.89
C ALA A 275 2.30 34.16 4.32
N LEU A 276 1.98 32.93 4.71
CA LEU A 276 1.55 32.61 6.07
C LEU A 276 2.68 32.84 7.09
N GLN A 277 3.88 32.37 6.80
CA GLN A 277 5.03 32.54 7.67
C GLN A 277 5.47 34.02 7.83
N ARG A 278 5.24 34.88 6.81
CA ARG A 278 5.45 36.32 6.95
C ARG A 278 4.46 36.97 7.92
N LYS A 279 3.20 36.49 7.91
CA LYS A 279 2.16 36.99 8.83
C LYS A 279 2.40 36.52 10.26
N GLU A 280 2.90 35.33 10.42
CA GLU A 280 3.15 34.67 11.71
C GLU A 280 4.59 34.10 11.74
N PRO A 281 5.60 34.96 12.00
CA PRO A 281 7.02 34.58 11.91
C PRO A 281 7.45 33.50 12.92
N THR A 282 6.71 33.35 14.02
CA THR A 282 6.95 32.34 15.05
C THR A 282 6.34 30.97 14.74
N LEU A 283 5.52 30.90 13.68
CA LEU A 283 4.85 29.68 13.31
C LEU A 283 5.83 28.72 12.62
N GLU A 284 6.01 27.55 13.21
CA GLU A 284 6.84 26.49 12.64
C GLU A 284 6.30 26.06 11.25
N ARG A 285 7.22 25.73 10.32
CA ARG A 285 6.85 25.34 8.94
C ARG A 285 5.83 24.20 8.91
N SER A 286 5.99 23.18 9.72
CA SER A 286 5.08 22.04 9.82
C SER A 286 3.67 22.45 10.26
N ALA A 287 3.58 23.35 11.26
CA ALA A 287 2.32 23.89 11.72
C ALA A 287 1.65 24.79 10.65
N ALA A 288 2.44 25.58 9.92
CA ALA A 288 1.96 26.39 8.82
C ALA A 288 1.37 25.54 7.68
N VAL A 289 2.03 24.45 7.29
CA VAL A 289 1.51 23.50 6.29
C VAL A 289 0.20 22.87 6.76
N THR A 290 0.15 22.41 8.01
CA THR A 290 -1.08 21.83 8.60
C THR A 290 -2.24 22.82 8.56
N ARG A 291 -1.99 24.09 8.86
CA ARG A 291 -3.01 25.14 8.80
C ARG A 291 -3.49 25.40 7.38
N ILE A 292 -2.60 25.48 6.40
CA ILE A 292 -2.96 25.65 4.98
C ILE A 292 -3.83 24.48 4.52
N LEU A 293 -3.49 23.24 4.90
CA LEU A 293 -4.29 22.07 4.59
C LEU A 293 -5.69 22.16 5.21
N ALA A 294 -5.79 22.54 6.49
CA ALA A 294 -7.07 22.69 7.16
C ALA A 294 -7.95 23.76 6.50
N GLU A 295 -7.37 24.90 6.13
CA GLU A 295 -8.06 25.97 5.41
C GLU A 295 -8.51 25.54 4.01
N THR A 296 -7.66 24.80 3.29
CA THR A 296 -8.00 24.27 1.97
C THR A 296 -9.18 23.28 2.04
N ILE A 297 -9.15 22.35 3.00
CA ILE A 297 -10.24 21.41 3.25
C ILE A 297 -11.55 22.15 3.52
N GLU A 298 -11.51 23.18 4.36
CA GLU A 298 -12.69 23.94 4.71
C GLU A 298 -13.22 24.74 3.51
N GLN A 299 -12.34 25.29 2.66
CA GLN A 299 -12.71 25.96 1.42
C GLN A 299 -13.41 25.02 0.44
N GLU A 300 -12.85 23.80 0.23
CA GLU A 300 -13.46 22.82 -0.67
C GLU A 300 -14.82 22.33 -0.11
N ARG A 301 -14.94 22.18 1.20
CA ARG A 301 -16.19 21.85 1.86
C ARG A 301 -17.28 22.90 1.62
N ARG A 302 -16.92 24.19 1.70
CA ARG A 302 -17.84 25.31 1.41
C ARG A 302 -18.24 25.37 -0.06
N LYS A 303 -17.31 25.12 -0.99
CA LYS A 303 -17.61 25.08 -2.43
C LYS A 303 -18.57 23.95 -2.78
N ALA A 304 -18.43 22.80 -2.15
CA ALA A 304 -19.27 21.65 -2.40
C ALA A 304 -20.73 21.84 -1.93
N GLY A 305 -21.00 22.85 -1.06
CA GLY A 305 -22.34 23.15 -0.55
C GLY A 305 -22.96 22.08 0.37
N HIS A 306 -22.20 21.02 0.65
CA HIS A 306 -22.57 19.93 1.56
C HIS A 306 -21.32 19.43 2.26
N GLU A 307 -21.49 18.73 3.37
CA GLU A 307 -20.38 18.06 4.01
C GLU A 307 -19.83 16.97 3.07
N LEU A 308 -18.54 17.03 2.77
CA LEU A 308 -17.85 15.99 1.98
C LEU A 308 -17.77 14.73 2.85
N PHE A 309 -18.81 13.92 2.78
CA PHE A 309 -18.77 12.54 3.28
C PHE A 309 -18.54 11.62 2.11
N TRP A 310 -17.56 10.79 2.23
CA TRP A 310 -17.38 9.65 1.34
C TRP A 310 -18.23 8.51 1.90
N VAL A 311 -19.21 8.11 1.12
CA VAL A 311 -20.00 6.91 1.36
C VAL A 311 -19.32 5.75 0.64
#